data_19ad538db1c30bb98031a0b67fe1c966
#
_entry.id   19ad538db1c30bb98031a0b67fe1c966
#
_cell.length_a   1.000
_cell.length_b   1.000
_cell.length_c   1.000
_cell.angle_alpha   90.00
_cell.angle_beta   90.00
_cell.angle_gamma   90.00
#
_symmetry.space_group_name_H-M   'P 1'
#
loop_
_entity.id
_entity.type
_entity.pdbx_description
1 polymer ?
#
loop_
_entity_poly.entity_id
_entity_poly.type
_entity_poly.pdbx_seq_one_letter_code
_entity_poly.pdbx_strand_id
1 'polypeptide(L)'
;MTEPPKVLYASEPTLDVAEFRRVLVDSGLGKVRPVDDEARLKQMLGNANLVLTARLDRPDRQLVGVARGMTDFSWVCYICDLAVSKAAQGLGVGKGLMDEAQRHLGPAVAISLISMPDAVGFYERIGMQSMPAFWFGRQR
;
A
#
# COMPACT_ATOMS: atom_id res chain seq x y z
N MET A 1 -27.36 -15.94 -0.19
CA MET A 1 -26.13 -15.35 0.32
C MET A 1 -25.34 -14.71 -0.81
N THR A 2 -24.92 -13.50 -0.63
CA THR A 2 -24.04 -12.84 -1.59
C THR A 2 -22.59 -13.21 -1.30
N GLU A 3 -21.86 -13.61 -2.32
CA GLU A 3 -20.43 -13.85 -2.18
C GLU A 3 -19.70 -12.52 -1.90
N PRO A 4 -18.56 -12.56 -1.19
CA PRO A 4 -17.73 -11.37 -1.05
C PRO A 4 -17.35 -10.83 -2.44
N PRO A 5 -17.21 -9.50 -2.60
CA PRO A 5 -16.79 -8.97 -3.89
C PRO A 5 -15.39 -9.46 -4.23
N LYS A 6 -15.19 -9.79 -5.50
CA LYS A 6 -13.88 -10.13 -6.02
C LYS A 6 -13.00 -8.89 -6.04
N VAL A 7 -11.72 -9.05 -5.74
CA VAL A 7 -10.74 -7.98 -5.74
C VAL A 7 -9.77 -8.20 -6.89
N LEU A 8 -9.55 -7.14 -7.66
CA LEU A 8 -8.63 -7.13 -8.79
C LEU A 8 -7.37 -6.37 -8.39
N TYR A 9 -6.23 -7.01 -8.56
CA TYR A 9 -4.92 -6.40 -8.26
C TYR A 9 -4.21 -6.03 -9.55
N ALA A 10 -3.57 -4.87 -9.58
CA ALA A 10 -2.87 -4.40 -10.77
C ALA A 10 -1.74 -3.44 -10.41
N SER A 11 -0.80 -3.29 -11.34
CA SER A 11 0.19 -2.21 -11.30
C SER A 11 -0.43 -0.99 -11.98
N GLU A 12 -0.49 0.15 -11.28
CA GLU A 12 -1.06 1.39 -11.82
C GLU A 12 -0.10 2.55 -11.53
N PRO A 13 0.97 2.70 -12.32
CA PRO A 13 1.96 3.75 -12.07
C PRO A 13 1.40 5.17 -12.25
N THR A 14 0.26 5.31 -12.94
CA THR A 14 -0.41 6.60 -13.14
C THR A 14 -1.70 6.71 -12.33
N LEU A 15 -1.72 6.12 -11.14
CA LEU A 15 -2.88 6.18 -10.25
C LEU A 15 -3.29 7.63 -10.00
N ASP A 16 -4.61 7.89 -10.07
CA ASP A 16 -5.19 9.20 -9.80
C ASP A 16 -4.95 9.63 -8.35
N VAL A 17 -4.46 10.85 -8.16
CA VAL A 17 -4.13 11.36 -6.83
C VAL A 17 -5.36 11.48 -5.93
N ALA A 18 -6.52 11.80 -6.48
CA ALA A 18 -7.75 11.90 -5.69
C ALA A 18 -8.19 10.54 -5.15
N GLU A 19 -8.07 9.48 -5.96
CA GLU A 19 -8.34 8.12 -5.50
C GLU A 19 -7.35 7.69 -4.42
N PHE A 20 -6.08 7.98 -4.62
CA PHE A 20 -5.03 7.69 -3.65
C PHE A 20 -5.31 8.37 -2.31
N ARG A 21 -5.61 9.67 -2.35
CA ARG A 21 -5.95 10.45 -1.17
C ARG A 21 -7.14 9.84 -0.42
N ARG A 22 -8.18 9.48 -1.16
CA ARG A 22 -9.40 8.91 -0.55
C ARG A 22 -9.09 7.63 0.22
N VAL A 23 -8.29 6.74 -0.36
CA VAL A 23 -7.92 5.48 0.31
C VAL A 23 -7.05 5.76 1.53
N LEU A 24 -6.09 6.69 1.45
CA LEU A 24 -5.28 7.07 2.60
C LEU A 24 -6.16 7.57 3.76
N VAL A 25 -7.11 8.45 3.47
CA VAL A 25 -8.02 9.00 4.48
C VAL A 25 -8.90 7.89 5.04
N ASP A 26 -9.52 7.10 4.18
CA ASP A 26 -10.48 6.08 4.60
C ASP A 26 -9.83 4.94 5.38
N SER A 27 -8.59 4.61 5.08
CA SER A 27 -7.85 3.56 5.80
C SER A 27 -7.41 3.98 7.20
N GLY A 28 -7.37 5.28 7.46
CA GLY A 28 -6.81 5.84 8.69
C GLY A 28 -5.33 6.22 8.55
N LEU A 29 -4.63 5.75 7.52
CA LEU A 29 -3.22 6.09 7.30
C LEU A 29 -3.05 7.59 7.01
N GLY A 30 -4.10 8.25 6.53
CA GLY A 30 -4.09 9.68 6.26
C GLY A 30 -3.76 10.55 7.46
N LYS A 31 -3.92 10.03 8.69
CA LYS A 31 -3.55 10.76 9.91
C LYS A 31 -2.05 11.04 10.01
N VAL A 32 -1.23 10.25 9.31
CA VAL A 32 0.24 10.36 9.32
C VAL A 32 0.79 10.51 7.89
N ARG A 33 -0.03 11.05 7.00
CA ARG A 33 0.35 11.35 5.61
C ARG A 33 -0.11 12.76 5.26
N PRO A 34 0.54 13.42 4.29
CA PRO A 34 0.21 14.82 3.94
C PRO A 34 -1.01 14.91 3.01
N VAL A 35 -2.17 14.45 3.49
CA VAL A 35 -3.38 14.35 2.65
C VAL A 35 -3.98 15.69 2.27
N ASP A 36 -3.60 16.76 2.97
CA ASP A 36 -4.06 18.11 2.66
C ASP A 36 -3.13 18.86 1.70
N ASP A 37 -2.05 18.21 1.27
CA ASP A 37 -1.06 18.77 0.35
C ASP A 37 -1.08 17.94 -0.94
N GLU A 38 -1.95 18.33 -1.87
CA GLU A 38 -2.15 17.59 -3.12
C GLU A 38 -0.88 17.52 -3.95
N ALA A 39 -0.12 18.62 -4.01
CA ALA A 39 1.13 18.66 -4.78
C ALA A 39 2.14 17.64 -4.23
N ARG A 40 2.21 17.51 -2.91
CA ARG A 40 3.09 16.52 -2.28
C ARG A 40 2.62 15.10 -2.57
N LEU A 41 1.33 14.82 -2.48
CA LEU A 41 0.80 13.50 -2.85
C LEU A 41 1.13 13.13 -4.29
N LYS A 42 1.02 14.10 -5.22
CA LYS A 42 1.39 13.88 -6.62
C LYS A 42 2.88 13.53 -6.76
N GLN A 43 3.76 14.23 -6.02
CA GLN A 43 5.18 13.92 -6.02
C GLN A 43 5.45 12.53 -5.46
N MET A 44 4.76 12.16 -4.38
CA MET A 44 4.90 10.84 -3.78
C MET A 44 4.54 9.73 -4.77
N LEU A 45 3.42 9.88 -5.48
CA LEU A 45 3.02 8.91 -6.50
C LEU A 45 3.96 8.93 -7.71
N GLY A 46 4.28 10.10 -8.20
CA GLY A 46 5.08 10.26 -9.43
C GLY A 46 6.52 9.76 -9.28
N ASN A 47 7.06 9.77 -8.07
CA ASN A 47 8.42 9.31 -7.82
C ASN A 47 8.50 7.86 -7.31
N ALA A 48 7.37 7.23 -7.05
CA ALA A 48 7.34 5.81 -6.71
C ALA A 48 7.47 4.99 -7.98
N ASN A 49 8.23 3.90 -7.92
CA ASN A 49 8.36 3.01 -9.07
C ASN A 49 7.66 1.66 -8.86
N LEU A 50 6.89 1.54 -7.79
CA LEU A 50 6.00 0.41 -7.56
C LEU A 50 4.70 0.97 -6.98
N VAL A 51 3.63 0.96 -7.76
CA VAL A 51 2.30 1.37 -7.32
C VAL A 51 1.33 0.25 -7.68
N LEU A 52 0.88 -0.46 -6.66
CA LEU A 52 -0.04 -1.57 -6.82
C LEU A 52 -1.39 -1.18 -6.26
N THR A 53 -2.45 -1.58 -6.95
CA THR A 53 -3.82 -1.24 -6.57
C THR A 53 -4.65 -2.49 -6.35
N ALA A 54 -5.66 -2.34 -5.50
CA ALA A 54 -6.72 -3.31 -5.31
C ALA A 54 -8.04 -2.60 -5.59
N ARG A 55 -8.79 -3.12 -6.55
CA ARG A 55 -10.09 -2.58 -6.96
C ARG A 55 -11.14 -3.65 -6.85
N LEU A 56 -12.36 -3.25 -6.50
CA LEU A 56 -13.48 -4.19 -6.50
C LEU A 56 -13.86 -4.50 -7.95
N ASP A 57 -14.19 -5.76 -8.20
CA ASP A 57 -14.66 -6.21 -9.51
C ASP A 57 -16.13 -5.83 -9.67
N ARG A 58 -16.35 -4.55 -9.89
CA ARG A 58 -17.64 -3.89 -10.11
C ARG A 58 -17.50 -2.92 -11.28
N PRO A 59 -18.60 -2.45 -11.88
CA PRO A 59 -18.51 -1.50 -12.99
C PRO A 59 -17.73 -0.23 -12.69
N ASP A 60 -17.78 0.28 -11.43
CA ASP A 60 -17.07 1.49 -11.03
C ASP A 60 -15.60 1.25 -10.70
N ARG A 61 -15.16 -0.02 -10.58
CA ARG A 61 -13.78 -0.37 -10.23
C ARG A 61 -13.26 0.44 -9.03
N GLN A 62 -14.06 0.50 -7.97
CA GLN A 62 -13.71 1.28 -6.79
C GLN A 62 -12.36 0.85 -6.23
N LEU A 63 -11.45 1.81 -6.07
CA LEU A 63 -10.17 1.58 -5.43
C LEU A 63 -10.39 1.35 -3.93
N VAL A 64 -9.91 0.23 -3.42
CA VAL A 64 -10.06 -0.13 -2.00
C VAL A 64 -8.72 -0.41 -1.31
N GLY A 65 -7.63 -0.43 -2.06
CA GLY A 65 -6.33 -0.62 -1.46
C GLY A 65 -5.22 -0.15 -2.37
N VAL A 66 -4.10 0.24 -1.77
CA VAL A 66 -2.91 0.67 -2.49
C VAL A 66 -1.66 0.27 -1.71
N ALA A 67 -0.65 -0.18 -2.45
CA ALA A 67 0.72 -0.34 -1.95
C ALA A 67 1.62 0.51 -2.82
N ARG A 68 2.34 1.44 -2.20
CA ARG A 68 3.27 2.33 -2.89
C ARG A 68 4.68 2.03 -2.38
N GLY A 69 5.61 1.79 -3.28
CA GLY A 69 6.96 1.41 -2.90
C GLY A 69 8.02 1.98 -3.81
N MET A 70 9.25 1.85 -3.32
CA MET A 70 10.47 2.22 -4.05
C MET A 70 11.40 1.02 -4.05
N THR A 71 11.91 0.66 -5.22
CA THR A 71 12.71 -0.55 -5.38
C THR A 71 13.75 -0.39 -6.47
N ASP A 72 14.87 -1.13 -6.33
CA ASP A 72 15.85 -1.26 -7.40
C ASP A 72 15.56 -2.48 -8.30
N PHE A 73 14.48 -3.21 -8.04
CA PHE A 73 14.08 -4.44 -8.75
C PHE A 73 15.15 -5.54 -8.72
N SER A 74 16.12 -5.43 -7.84
CA SER A 74 17.25 -6.36 -7.79
C SER A 74 17.50 -6.90 -6.38
N TRP A 75 17.47 -6.02 -5.38
CA TRP A 75 17.90 -6.38 -4.03
C TRP A 75 16.91 -5.94 -2.95
N VAL A 76 16.37 -4.73 -3.04
CA VAL A 76 15.53 -4.13 -2.00
C VAL A 76 14.27 -3.52 -2.55
N CYS A 77 13.23 -3.52 -1.72
CA CYS A 77 12.03 -2.72 -1.93
C CYS A 77 11.58 -2.18 -0.57
N TYR A 78 11.33 -0.88 -0.51
CA TYR A 78 10.71 -0.26 0.65
C TYR A 78 9.26 0.08 0.33
N ILE A 79 8.33 -0.48 1.10
CA ILE A 79 6.90 -0.14 0.99
C ILE A 79 6.65 1.10 1.84
N CYS A 80 6.34 2.20 1.17
CA CYS A 80 6.10 3.49 1.80
C CYS A 80 4.70 3.56 2.42
N ASP A 81 3.71 3.03 1.72
CA ASP A 81 2.31 3.02 2.15
C ASP A 81 1.70 1.67 1.82
N LEU A 82 0.98 1.10 2.77
CA LEU A 82 0.05 0.00 2.54
C LEU A 82 -1.26 0.42 3.19
N ALA A 83 -2.25 0.77 2.38
CA ALA A 83 -3.51 1.32 2.85
C ALA A 83 -4.67 0.52 2.28
N VAL A 84 -5.61 0.15 3.15
CA VAL A 84 -6.82 -0.60 2.77
C VAL A 84 -8.02 0.13 3.34
N SER A 85 -8.99 0.47 2.50
CA SER A 85 -10.25 1.09 2.90
C SER A 85 -10.94 0.26 3.98
N LYS A 86 -11.53 0.92 4.97
CA LYS A 86 -12.21 0.23 6.08
C LYS A 86 -13.30 -0.69 5.57
N ALA A 87 -14.03 -0.29 4.53
CA ALA A 87 -15.09 -1.10 3.95
C ALA A 87 -14.57 -2.41 3.32
N ALA A 88 -13.30 -2.49 2.99
CA ALA A 88 -12.69 -3.67 2.39
C ALA A 88 -11.79 -4.44 3.37
N GLN A 89 -11.68 -4.00 4.61
CA GLN A 89 -10.94 -4.75 5.63
C GLN A 89 -11.66 -6.08 5.91
N GLY A 90 -10.87 -7.12 6.14
CA GLY A 90 -11.41 -8.48 6.28
C GLY A 90 -11.54 -9.25 4.98
N LEU A 91 -11.28 -8.62 3.82
CA LEU A 91 -11.31 -9.30 2.52
C LEU A 91 -9.92 -9.80 2.08
N GLY A 92 -8.91 -9.65 2.92
CA GLY A 92 -7.55 -10.08 2.57
C GLY A 92 -6.81 -9.16 1.61
N VAL A 93 -7.24 -7.90 1.48
CA VAL A 93 -6.67 -6.95 0.51
C VAL A 93 -5.23 -6.60 0.84
N GLY A 94 -4.92 -6.39 2.12
CA GLY A 94 -3.54 -6.07 2.53
C GLY A 94 -2.58 -7.19 2.19
N LYS A 95 -2.94 -8.44 2.51
CA LYS A 95 -2.14 -9.61 2.15
C LYS A 95 -2.05 -9.75 0.64
N GLY A 96 -3.16 -9.54 -0.07
CA GLY A 96 -3.19 -9.62 -1.53
C GLY A 96 -2.24 -8.62 -2.18
N LEU A 97 -2.18 -7.39 -1.67
CA LEU A 97 -1.24 -6.38 -2.17
C LEU A 97 0.21 -6.77 -1.91
N MET A 98 0.51 -7.33 -0.74
CA MET A 98 1.87 -7.78 -0.43
C MET A 98 2.25 -9.00 -1.29
N ASP A 99 1.31 -9.92 -1.54
CA ASP A 99 1.53 -11.04 -2.46
C ASP A 99 1.83 -10.54 -3.87
N GLU A 100 1.08 -9.51 -4.33
CA GLU A 100 1.33 -8.88 -5.63
C GLU A 100 2.72 -8.25 -5.69
N ALA A 101 3.14 -7.57 -4.62
CA ALA A 101 4.48 -6.99 -4.55
C ALA A 101 5.55 -8.07 -4.69
N GLN A 102 5.42 -9.17 -3.95
CA GLN A 102 6.37 -10.28 -4.05
C GLN A 102 6.40 -10.87 -5.46
N ARG A 103 5.24 -10.99 -6.10
CA ARG A 103 5.16 -11.53 -7.46
C ARG A 103 5.85 -10.60 -8.47
N HIS A 104 5.65 -9.29 -8.34
CA HIS A 104 6.28 -8.31 -9.24
C HIS A 104 7.80 -8.23 -9.05
N LEU A 105 8.27 -8.40 -7.83
CA LEU A 105 9.67 -8.20 -7.48
C LEU A 105 10.50 -9.48 -7.62
N GLY A 106 9.88 -10.63 -7.37
CA GLY A 106 10.57 -11.93 -7.36
C GLY A 106 11.24 -12.23 -6.02
N PRO A 107 11.72 -13.49 -5.86
CA PRO A 107 12.19 -13.97 -4.55
C PRO A 107 13.55 -13.40 -4.11
N ALA A 108 14.30 -12.76 -5.01
CA ALA A 108 15.62 -12.22 -4.68
C ALA A 108 15.55 -10.81 -4.08
N VAL A 109 14.38 -10.16 -4.07
CA VAL A 109 14.22 -8.80 -3.56
C VAL A 109 13.63 -8.85 -2.15
N ALA A 110 14.34 -8.29 -1.18
CA ALA A 110 13.84 -8.16 0.18
C ALA A 110 12.86 -6.97 0.26
N ILE A 111 11.72 -7.20 0.89
CA ILE A 111 10.72 -6.15 1.09
C ILE A 111 10.76 -5.71 2.55
N SER A 112 10.89 -4.41 2.79
CA SER A 112 10.89 -3.84 4.13
C SER A 112 9.89 -2.69 4.22
N LEU A 113 9.46 -2.40 5.44
CA LEU A 113 8.59 -1.27 5.72
C LEU A 113 8.72 -0.89 7.19
N ILE A 114 8.23 0.30 7.53
CA ILE A 114 8.07 0.70 8.93
C ILE A 114 6.59 0.62 9.24
N SER A 115 6.24 -0.24 10.19
CA SER A 115 4.86 -0.50 10.56
C SER A 115 4.30 0.57 11.49
N MET A 116 3.03 0.94 11.30
CA MET A 116 2.29 1.61 12.34
C MET A 116 2.14 0.69 13.56
N PRO A 117 2.11 1.24 14.79
CA PRO A 117 2.07 0.39 15.99
C PRO A 117 0.91 -0.61 16.02
N ASP A 118 -0.25 -0.23 15.49
CA ASP A 118 -1.44 -1.08 15.49
C ASP A 118 -1.46 -2.09 14.33
N ALA A 119 -0.49 -2.03 13.41
CA ALA A 119 -0.40 -2.94 12.27
C ALA A 119 0.64 -4.04 12.43
N VAL A 120 1.42 -4.04 13.52
CA VAL A 120 2.49 -5.02 13.74
C VAL A 120 1.96 -6.45 13.65
N GLY A 121 0.83 -6.73 14.28
CA GLY A 121 0.22 -8.06 14.25
C GLY A 121 -0.15 -8.53 12.86
N PHE A 122 -0.58 -7.62 11.99
CA PHE A 122 -0.88 -7.94 10.60
C PHE A 122 0.37 -8.44 9.87
N TYR A 123 1.48 -7.70 9.99
CA TYR A 123 2.72 -8.07 9.29
C TYR A 123 3.29 -9.37 9.82
N GLU A 124 3.22 -9.61 11.11
CA GLU A 124 3.64 -10.88 11.69
C GLU A 124 2.80 -12.06 11.16
N ARG A 125 1.48 -11.87 11.05
CA ARG A 125 0.58 -12.91 10.54
C ARG A 125 0.85 -13.30 9.09
N ILE A 126 1.30 -12.34 8.26
CA ILE A 126 1.62 -12.66 6.86
C ILE A 126 3.06 -13.16 6.67
N GLY A 127 3.81 -13.35 7.76
CA GLY A 127 5.12 -13.99 7.73
C GLY A 127 6.31 -13.05 7.66
N MET A 128 6.11 -11.75 7.92
CA MET A 128 7.23 -10.80 7.97
C MET A 128 7.91 -10.84 9.34
N GLN A 129 9.24 -10.70 9.33
CA GLN A 129 10.03 -10.63 10.54
C GLN A 129 10.21 -9.19 10.98
N SER A 130 10.10 -8.96 12.30
CA SER A 130 10.46 -7.65 12.87
C SER A 130 11.97 -7.48 12.84
N MET A 131 12.43 -6.33 12.37
CA MET A 131 13.85 -6.00 12.26
C MET A 131 14.09 -4.64 12.91
N PRO A 132 15.30 -4.40 13.49
CA PRO A 132 15.62 -3.06 13.98
C PRO A 132 15.59 -2.04 12.84
N ALA A 133 14.97 -0.91 13.09
CA ALA A 133 14.93 0.20 12.14
C ALA A 133 15.50 1.45 12.75
N PHE A 134 16.22 2.25 11.96
CA PHE A 134 16.76 3.54 12.37
C PHE A 134 16.19 4.61 11.44
N TRP A 135 15.85 5.75 11.99
CA TRP A 135 15.05 6.73 11.28
C TRP A 135 15.42 8.15 11.71
N PHE A 136 15.69 8.99 10.70
CA PHE A 136 15.69 10.42 10.90
C PHE A 136 14.31 10.94 10.53
N GLY A 137 13.59 11.47 11.52
CA GLY A 137 12.27 12.04 11.25
C GLY A 137 12.36 13.31 10.42
N ARG A 138 11.26 13.62 9.71
CA ARG A 138 11.17 14.88 8.98
C ARG A 138 11.26 16.05 9.94
N GLN A 139 11.96 17.09 9.52
CA GLN A 139 12.03 18.34 10.26
C GLN A 139 11.04 19.33 9.65
N ARG A 140 10.44 20.13 10.50
CA ARG A 140 9.51 21.16 10.08
C ARG A 140 10.24 22.49 9.82
#